data_23a8164d770c7e294d6bb54946d7f6c1
#
_entry.id   23a8164d770c7e294d6bb54946d7f6c1
#
_cell.length_a   1.000
_cell.length_b   1.000
_cell.length_c   1.000
_cell.angle_alpha   90.00
_cell.angle_beta   90.00
_cell.angle_gamma   90.00
#
_symmetry.space_group_name_H-M   'P 1'
#
loop_
_entity.id
_entity.type
_entity.pdbx_description
1 polymer ?
#
loop_
_entity_poly.entity_id
_entity_poly.type
_entity_poly.pdbx_seq_one_letter_code
_entity_poly.pdbx_strand_id
1 'polypeptide(L)'
;MGTRFRLFVQPPFEDPTSSPEIIAVSSPRGSVGPGPSDDRMYVVEPVGKTRPYGVNHGPLGTPVISLPPWTRAILDPAVPDEDGNFDHYQPSTPGFEAAHAFGCARFTLDVWERYIGQPITWHFHDHYDRLEISILPGWDNAQYGYGFLELGSQFVKDGRTLPFSLDFDIIAHEVGHAFVYSVLGIPNPGAEFPEYLGFQEAFSDCVSLIAAMHFPSVIDNVLTVTHGNLYLANQLSRFSEFSPHRQIREANNKRTMADFADGWTDEHALSQPLTGAVFDILVDVFHESLVARGLISPEAENLADLAEIDPAAELPMQEVFDRDFARNPEGFVEALLDARDIVGTYLAETLWALAPDFLDYGDVARTMLAVDDSMTGGELSRIIFRDFDRRGIFRYRAGPRLTKPNRKSHVHEGRTARPLDQAHLPDMSYFEKYWMSRSGADL
;
A
#
# COMPACT_ATOMS: atom_id res chain seq x y z
N MET A 1 -20.22 -17.84 8.64
CA MET A 1 -19.39 -17.95 7.42
C MET A 1 -19.43 -16.61 6.73
N GLY A 2 -18.27 -16.14 6.23
CA GLY A 2 -18.14 -14.88 5.52
C GLY A 2 -18.63 -14.95 4.08
N THR A 3 -18.76 -13.78 3.45
CA THR A 3 -19.10 -13.65 2.02
C THR A 3 -17.86 -13.94 1.17
N ARG A 4 -17.99 -14.70 0.10
CA ARG A 4 -16.87 -15.13 -0.75
C ARG A 4 -16.77 -14.29 -2.01
N PHE A 5 -15.50 -14.03 -2.39
CA PHE A 5 -15.11 -13.30 -3.61
C PHE A 5 -14.00 -14.08 -4.33
N ARG A 6 -13.80 -13.81 -5.62
CA ARG A 6 -12.61 -14.25 -6.38
C ARG A 6 -11.65 -13.08 -6.49
N LEU A 7 -10.45 -13.23 -5.90
CA LEU A 7 -9.46 -12.18 -5.85
C LEU A 7 -8.19 -12.62 -6.58
N PHE A 8 -7.69 -11.79 -7.49
CA PHE A 8 -6.34 -11.90 -8.00
C PHE A 8 -5.37 -11.32 -6.95
N VAL A 9 -4.31 -12.02 -6.67
CA VAL A 9 -3.17 -11.46 -5.92
C VAL A 9 -2.26 -10.70 -6.88
N GLN A 10 -1.97 -11.33 -8.05
CA GLN A 10 -1.30 -10.65 -9.16
C GLN A 10 -2.29 -10.53 -10.32
N PRO A 11 -2.40 -9.32 -10.91
CA PRO A 11 -3.35 -9.12 -11.98
C PRO A 11 -2.96 -9.93 -13.23
N PRO A 12 -3.94 -10.38 -14.03
CA PRO A 12 -3.72 -11.27 -15.18
C PRO A 12 -2.92 -10.61 -16.32
N PHE A 13 -2.74 -9.31 -16.28
CA PHE A 13 -1.93 -8.58 -17.27
C PHE A 13 -0.45 -8.52 -16.89
N GLU A 14 -0.08 -8.80 -15.64
CA GLU A 14 1.30 -8.98 -15.17
C GLU A 14 1.73 -10.44 -15.26
N ASP A 15 0.88 -11.34 -14.77
CA ASP A 15 1.06 -12.78 -14.90
C ASP A 15 -0.13 -13.41 -15.64
N PRO A 16 0.02 -13.74 -16.93
CA PRO A 16 -1.03 -14.39 -17.69
C PRO A 16 -1.44 -15.78 -17.18
N THR A 17 -0.66 -16.37 -16.28
CA THR A 17 -0.97 -17.66 -15.64
C THR A 17 -1.71 -17.48 -14.32
N SER A 18 -1.82 -16.25 -13.82
CA SER A 18 -2.53 -15.91 -12.60
C SER A 18 -4.00 -16.33 -12.67
N SER A 19 -4.47 -16.93 -11.61
CA SER A 19 -5.88 -17.28 -11.42
C SER A 19 -6.37 -16.73 -10.09
N PRO A 20 -7.62 -16.23 -10.03
CA PRO A 20 -8.12 -15.66 -8.79
C PRO A 20 -8.41 -16.75 -7.76
N GLU A 21 -8.08 -16.47 -6.51
CA GLU A 21 -8.40 -17.33 -5.36
C GLU A 21 -9.77 -16.99 -4.79
N ILE A 22 -10.44 -18.00 -4.21
CA ILE A 22 -11.71 -17.78 -3.49
C ILE A 22 -11.39 -17.42 -2.06
N ILE A 23 -11.65 -16.17 -1.70
CA ILE A 23 -11.41 -15.62 -0.36
C ILE A 23 -12.75 -15.29 0.32
N ALA A 24 -12.87 -15.61 1.61
CA ALA A 24 -13.99 -15.22 2.43
C ALA A 24 -13.62 -14.00 3.28
N VAL A 25 -14.37 -12.92 3.14
CA VAL A 25 -14.24 -11.72 3.97
C VAL A 25 -15.13 -11.81 5.22
N SER A 26 -14.95 -10.94 6.20
CA SER A 26 -15.67 -11.00 7.47
C SER A 26 -17.15 -10.63 7.37
N SER A 27 -17.55 -9.88 6.32
CA SER A 27 -18.96 -9.53 6.10
C SER A 27 -19.82 -10.79 6.05
N PRO A 28 -20.85 -10.93 6.91
CA PRO A 28 -21.66 -12.15 6.98
C PRO A 28 -22.24 -12.52 5.62
N ARG A 29 -22.28 -13.81 5.34
CA ARG A 29 -22.87 -14.33 4.10
C ARG A 29 -24.32 -13.83 3.94
N GLY A 30 -24.62 -13.20 2.81
CA GLY A 30 -25.91 -12.60 2.50
C GLY A 30 -26.13 -11.21 3.10
N SER A 31 -25.17 -10.62 3.80
CA SER A 31 -25.25 -9.24 4.27
C SER A 31 -24.70 -8.23 3.26
N VAL A 32 -23.90 -8.69 2.28
CA VAL A 32 -23.41 -7.84 1.20
C VAL A 32 -24.46 -7.75 0.11
N GLY A 33 -24.97 -6.53 -0.10
CA GLY A 33 -25.98 -6.23 -1.12
C GLY A 33 -25.36 -5.90 -2.49
N PRO A 34 -26.22 -5.52 -3.48
CA PRO A 34 -25.77 -5.07 -4.78
C PRO A 34 -24.78 -3.90 -4.71
N GLY A 35 -23.77 -3.97 -5.59
CA GLY A 35 -22.71 -3.01 -5.70
C GLY A 35 -21.37 -3.64 -6.02
N PRO A 36 -20.76 -4.45 -5.13
CA PRO A 36 -21.14 -4.90 -3.78
C PRO A 36 -21.21 -3.78 -2.74
N SER A 37 -21.96 -4.00 -1.67
CA SER A 37 -22.19 -2.98 -0.63
C SER A 37 -22.46 -3.63 0.73
N ASP A 38 -21.71 -3.23 1.76
CA ASP A 38 -21.95 -3.58 3.16
C ASP A 38 -22.05 -2.34 4.07
N ASP A 39 -21.92 -2.50 5.37
CA ASP A 39 -21.94 -1.43 6.34
C ASP A 39 -20.66 -0.58 6.39
N ARG A 40 -19.56 -1.03 5.74
CA ARG A 40 -18.26 -0.36 5.76
C ARG A 40 -17.93 0.35 4.45
N MET A 41 -18.33 -0.23 3.32
CA MET A 41 -17.97 0.25 2.00
C MET A 41 -18.96 -0.18 0.93
N TYR A 42 -18.88 0.45 -0.23
CA TYR A 42 -19.68 0.08 -1.39
C TYR A 42 -18.95 0.44 -2.69
N VAL A 43 -19.25 -0.31 -3.76
CA VAL A 43 -18.68 -0.04 -5.08
C VAL A 43 -19.71 0.61 -5.99
N VAL A 44 -19.26 1.57 -6.77
CA VAL A 44 -20.00 2.20 -7.87
C VAL A 44 -19.16 2.21 -9.15
N GLU A 45 -19.82 1.96 -10.27
CA GLU A 45 -19.25 2.13 -11.61
C GLU A 45 -19.94 3.34 -12.27
N PRO A 46 -19.39 4.56 -12.10
CA PRO A 46 -20.08 5.79 -12.49
C PRO A 46 -20.09 6.00 -13.99
N VAL A 47 -21.27 6.21 -14.56
CA VAL A 47 -21.42 6.51 -15.99
C VAL A 47 -21.04 7.97 -16.28
N GLY A 48 -20.08 8.16 -17.18
CA GLY A 48 -19.68 9.49 -17.65
C GLY A 48 -18.88 10.33 -16.64
N LYS A 49 -18.40 9.73 -15.55
CA LYS A 49 -17.42 10.38 -14.66
C LYS A 49 -16.04 10.35 -15.34
N THR A 50 -15.54 11.51 -15.73
CA THR A 50 -14.26 11.65 -16.46
C THR A 50 -13.16 12.31 -15.64
N ARG A 51 -13.45 12.70 -14.42
CA ARG A 51 -12.50 13.33 -13.50
C ARG A 51 -12.61 12.70 -12.12
N PRO A 52 -11.48 12.52 -11.45
CA PRO A 52 -11.48 12.05 -10.07
C PRO A 52 -12.12 13.07 -9.13
N TYR A 53 -12.48 12.62 -7.94
CA TYR A 53 -12.87 13.49 -6.82
C TYR A 53 -11.70 14.38 -6.37
N GLY A 54 -12.00 15.32 -5.47
CA GLY A 54 -11.04 16.28 -4.97
C GLY A 54 -11.12 17.62 -5.69
N VAL A 55 -10.04 18.40 -5.68
CA VAL A 55 -9.98 19.73 -6.27
C VAL A 55 -9.72 19.63 -7.78
N ASN A 56 -10.69 20.09 -8.56
CA ASN A 56 -10.56 20.25 -10.00
C ASN A 56 -10.62 21.74 -10.36
N HIS A 57 -10.08 22.12 -11.50
CA HIS A 57 -10.17 23.50 -11.98
C HIS A 57 -11.16 23.60 -13.13
N GLY A 58 -12.09 24.53 -13.02
CA GLY A 58 -13.02 24.88 -14.08
C GLY A 58 -12.32 25.58 -15.27
N PRO A 59 -13.07 25.88 -16.38
CA PRO A 59 -12.50 26.51 -17.57
C PRO A 59 -11.82 27.87 -17.34
N LEU A 60 -12.18 28.55 -16.26
CA LEU A 60 -11.63 29.86 -15.88
C LEU A 60 -10.58 29.75 -14.74
N GLY A 61 -10.08 28.54 -14.45
CA GLY A 61 -9.13 28.30 -13.36
C GLY A 61 -9.77 28.34 -11.96
N THR A 62 -11.09 28.46 -11.86
CA THR A 62 -11.79 28.43 -10.56
C THR A 62 -11.73 27.04 -9.98
N PRO A 63 -11.28 26.85 -8.72
CA PRO A 63 -11.27 25.55 -8.07
C PRO A 63 -12.71 25.03 -7.90
N VAL A 64 -12.91 23.75 -8.21
CA VAL A 64 -14.18 23.04 -8.03
C VAL A 64 -13.86 21.77 -7.23
N ILE A 65 -14.42 21.69 -6.03
CA ILE A 65 -14.27 20.52 -5.17
C ILE A 65 -15.41 19.55 -5.47
N SER A 66 -15.09 18.30 -5.76
CA SER A 66 -16.05 17.23 -5.94
C SER A 66 -15.77 16.11 -4.95
N LEU A 67 -16.77 15.78 -4.15
CA LEU A 67 -16.69 14.76 -3.09
C LEU A 67 -17.78 13.70 -3.27
N PRO A 68 -17.60 12.49 -2.70
CA PRO A 68 -18.64 11.47 -2.71
C PRO A 68 -19.87 11.91 -1.93
N PRO A 69 -21.04 11.24 -2.09
CA PRO A 69 -21.26 10.08 -2.95
C PRO A 69 -21.59 10.46 -4.40
N TRP A 70 -21.33 9.53 -5.32
CA TRP A 70 -21.78 9.68 -6.71
C TRP A 70 -23.32 9.54 -6.79
N THR A 71 -23.97 10.58 -7.30
CA THR A 71 -25.44 10.67 -7.34
C THR A 71 -26.04 10.64 -8.76
N ARG A 72 -25.17 10.45 -9.79
CA ARG A 72 -25.60 10.33 -11.19
C ARG A 72 -25.74 8.86 -11.59
N ALA A 73 -25.96 8.62 -12.89
CA ALA A 73 -26.11 7.28 -13.41
C ALA A 73 -24.89 6.39 -13.13
N ILE A 74 -25.14 5.12 -12.79
CA ILE A 74 -24.15 4.06 -12.60
C ILE A 74 -24.47 2.90 -13.55
N LEU A 75 -23.49 2.06 -13.84
CA LEU A 75 -23.70 0.76 -14.49
C LEU A 75 -24.52 -0.17 -13.60
N ASP A 76 -25.03 -1.25 -14.20
CA ASP A 76 -25.75 -2.26 -13.43
C ASP A 76 -24.84 -2.84 -12.34
N PRO A 77 -25.22 -2.78 -11.06
CA PRO A 77 -24.38 -3.22 -9.97
C PRO A 77 -24.16 -4.73 -9.98
N ALA A 78 -22.98 -5.18 -9.58
CA ALA A 78 -22.76 -6.59 -9.30
C ALA A 78 -23.69 -7.04 -8.15
N VAL A 79 -24.29 -8.24 -8.31
CA VAL A 79 -25.27 -8.79 -7.37
C VAL A 79 -24.79 -10.11 -6.77
N PRO A 80 -25.12 -10.44 -5.52
CA PRO A 80 -24.78 -11.75 -4.95
C PRO A 80 -25.55 -12.88 -5.65
N ASP A 81 -24.99 -14.08 -5.62
CA ASP A 81 -25.69 -15.29 -6.01
C ASP A 81 -26.80 -15.68 -5.00
N GLU A 82 -27.51 -16.78 -5.29
CA GLU A 82 -28.58 -17.31 -4.41
C GLU A 82 -28.08 -17.65 -3.00
N ASP A 83 -26.80 -17.92 -2.88
CA ASP A 83 -26.11 -18.23 -1.64
C ASP A 83 -25.57 -16.97 -0.93
N GLY A 84 -25.68 -15.80 -1.51
CA GLY A 84 -25.20 -14.53 -0.96
C GLY A 84 -23.70 -14.30 -1.11
N ASN A 85 -23.06 -14.87 -2.14
CA ASN A 85 -21.65 -14.70 -2.45
C ASN A 85 -21.45 -14.00 -3.80
N PHE A 86 -20.21 -13.56 -4.07
CA PHE A 86 -19.79 -12.92 -5.32
C PHE A 86 -18.74 -13.75 -6.08
N ASP A 87 -18.39 -14.95 -5.61
CA ASP A 87 -17.38 -15.82 -6.23
C ASP A 87 -17.88 -16.54 -7.52
N HIS A 88 -19.12 -16.31 -7.93
CA HIS A 88 -19.68 -16.79 -9.19
C HIS A 88 -19.21 -15.95 -10.40
N TYR A 89 -18.79 -14.67 -10.21
CA TYR A 89 -18.25 -13.86 -11.29
C TYR A 89 -16.93 -14.43 -11.81
N GLN A 90 -16.78 -14.42 -13.14
CA GLN A 90 -15.55 -14.81 -13.82
C GLN A 90 -14.79 -13.58 -14.29
N PRO A 91 -13.46 -13.59 -14.41
CA PRO A 91 -12.62 -12.43 -14.71
C PRO A 91 -13.03 -11.60 -15.92
N SER A 92 -13.69 -12.19 -16.91
CA SER A 92 -14.12 -11.51 -18.14
C SER A 92 -15.59 -11.09 -18.14
N THR A 93 -16.31 -11.27 -17.02
CA THR A 93 -17.74 -10.99 -16.94
C THR A 93 -18.01 -9.61 -16.34
N PRO A 94 -19.06 -8.90 -16.80
CA PRO A 94 -19.50 -7.68 -16.13
C PRO A 94 -19.74 -7.91 -14.64
N GLY A 95 -19.36 -6.94 -13.82
CA GLY A 95 -19.44 -7.01 -12.36
C GLY A 95 -18.27 -7.71 -11.68
N PHE A 96 -17.36 -8.39 -12.41
CA PHE A 96 -16.18 -8.98 -11.80
C PHE A 96 -15.25 -7.93 -11.20
N GLU A 97 -14.97 -6.83 -11.90
CA GLU A 97 -14.10 -5.77 -11.42
C GLU A 97 -14.65 -5.14 -10.13
N ALA A 98 -15.97 -4.87 -10.08
CA ALA A 98 -16.62 -4.36 -8.89
C ALA A 98 -16.55 -5.35 -7.71
N ALA A 99 -16.80 -6.64 -7.96
CA ALA A 99 -16.70 -7.68 -6.94
C ALA A 99 -15.25 -7.85 -6.45
N HIS A 100 -14.28 -7.81 -7.36
CA HIS A 100 -12.85 -7.89 -7.05
C HIS A 100 -12.39 -6.69 -6.20
N ALA A 101 -12.69 -5.47 -6.63
CA ALA A 101 -12.30 -4.26 -5.92
C ALA A 101 -12.86 -4.21 -4.49
N PHE A 102 -14.15 -4.55 -4.32
CA PHE A 102 -14.75 -4.68 -3.00
C PHE A 102 -14.06 -5.76 -2.15
N GLY A 103 -13.89 -6.94 -2.74
CA GLY A 103 -13.29 -8.09 -2.04
C GLY A 103 -11.88 -7.80 -1.56
N CYS A 104 -11.03 -7.18 -2.40
CA CYS A 104 -9.67 -6.78 -2.05
C CYS A 104 -9.64 -5.74 -0.92
N ALA A 105 -10.43 -4.66 -1.05
CA ALA A 105 -10.49 -3.61 -0.03
C ALA A 105 -11.03 -4.16 1.31
N ARG A 106 -12.07 -5.00 1.26
CA ARG A 106 -12.66 -5.60 2.46
C ARG A 106 -11.73 -6.61 3.12
N PHE A 107 -11.03 -7.43 2.32
CA PHE A 107 -10.03 -8.38 2.83
C PHE A 107 -8.86 -7.65 3.51
N THR A 108 -8.35 -6.60 2.89
CA THR A 108 -7.28 -5.77 3.47
C THR A 108 -7.73 -5.16 4.80
N LEU A 109 -8.96 -4.62 4.87
CA LEU A 109 -9.53 -4.12 6.11
C LEU A 109 -9.61 -5.21 7.19
N ASP A 110 -10.09 -6.41 6.84
CA ASP A 110 -10.22 -7.53 7.76
C ASP A 110 -8.87 -8.00 8.34
N VAL A 111 -7.83 -8.03 7.51
CA VAL A 111 -6.46 -8.36 7.94
C VAL A 111 -5.96 -7.34 8.96
N TRP A 112 -6.09 -6.06 8.64
CA TRP A 112 -5.53 -5.00 9.48
C TRP A 112 -6.35 -4.72 10.74
N GLU A 113 -7.69 -4.84 10.70
CA GLU A 113 -8.51 -4.79 11.92
C GLU A 113 -8.14 -5.92 12.90
N ARG A 114 -7.68 -7.06 12.39
CA ARG A 114 -7.19 -8.16 13.24
C ARG A 114 -5.88 -7.80 13.93
N TYR A 115 -4.92 -7.18 13.22
CA TYR A 115 -3.66 -6.73 13.82
C TYR A 115 -3.87 -5.56 14.79
N ILE A 116 -4.73 -4.62 14.47
CA ILE A 116 -5.10 -3.48 15.34
C ILE A 116 -5.93 -3.93 16.54
N GLY A 117 -6.57 -5.10 16.47
CA GLY A 117 -7.38 -5.68 17.55
C GLY A 117 -8.76 -5.06 17.73
N GLN A 118 -9.17 -4.14 16.86
CA GLN A 118 -10.48 -3.49 16.90
C GLN A 118 -10.89 -2.96 15.51
N PRO A 119 -12.20 -2.72 15.29
CA PRO A 119 -12.67 -2.08 14.05
C PRO A 119 -12.09 -0.66 13.89
N ILE A 120 -11.63 -0.35 12.69
CA ILE A 120 -11.12 0.98 12.33
C ILE A 120 -12.32 1.90 12.07
N THR A 121 -12.45 2.99 12.82
CA THR A 121 -13.41 4.04 12.52
C THR A 121 -12.84 4.94 11.44
N TRP A 122 -13.54 5.05 10.31
CA TRP A 122 -13.10 5.89 9.21
C TRP A 122 -12.93 7.35 9.64
N HIS A 123 -11.83 8.01 9.26
CA HIS A 123 -11.56 9.40 9.59
C HIS A 123 -12.62 10.38 9.05
N PHE A 124 -13.41 9.95 8.08
CA PHE A 124 -14.50 10.72 7.46
C PHE A 124 -15.89 10.40 8.05
N HIS A 125 -15.99 9.58 9.11
CA HIS A 125 -17.27 9.07 9.66
C HIS A 125 -18.25 10.16 10.10
N ASP A 126 -17.76 11.37 10.38
CA ASP A 126 -18.62 12.51 10.72
C ASP A 126 -19.50 12.99 9.54
N HIS A 127 -19.14 12.61 8.29
CA HIS A 127 -19.81 13.08 7.09
C HIS A 127 -20.31 11.95 6.18
N TYR A 128 -19.62 10.82 6.18
CA TYR A 128 -19.94 9.66 5.34
C TYR A 128 -19.85 8.38 6.17
N ASP A 129 -20.92 7.58 6.12
CA ASP A 129 -21.00 6.34 6.90
C ASP A 129 -20.08 5.25 6.32
N ARG A 130 -19.79 5.28 5.01
CA ARG A 130 -19.11 4.24 4.28
C ARG A 130 -18.11 4.78 3.25
N LEU A 131 -17.06 4.00 2.99
CA LEU A 131 -16.12 4.26 1.92
C LEU A 131 -16.79 3.98 0.56
N GLU A 132 -16.80 4.96 -0.35
CA GLU A 132 -17.17 4.77 -1.75
C GLU A 132 -15.96 4.28 -2.55
N ILE A 133 -16.07 3.15 -3.23
CA ILE A 133 -15.08 2.66 -4.18
C ILE A 133 -15.60 2.91 -5.58
N SER A 134 -14.96 3.80 -6.33
CA SER A 134 -15.34 4.17 -7.69
C SER A 134 -14.36 3.60 -8.71
N ILE A 135 -14.89 2.85 -9.71
CA ILE A 135 -14.09 2.41 -10.86
C ILE A 135 -14.22 3.50 -11.93
N LEU A 136 -13.08 4.12 -12.28
CA LEU A 136 -13.00 5.31 -13.13
C LEU A 136 -12.18 5.03 -14.41
N PRO A 137 -12.74 4.31 -15.41
CA PRO A 137 -12.02 3.99 -16.62
C PRO A 137 -11.62 5.27 -17.38
N GLY A 138 -10.39 5.29 -17.90
CA GLY A 138 -9.90 6.47 -18.64
C GLY A 138 -9.13 7.48 -17.79
N TRP A 139 -8.88 7.18 -16.56
CA TRP A 139 -8.00 7.94 -15.68
C TRP A 139 -6.79 7.07 -15.27
N ASP A 140 -5.58 7.54 -15.57
CA ASP A 140 -4.33 6.77 -15.35
C ASP A 140 -3.75 7.05 -13.95
N ASN A 141 -4.51 6.71 -12.91
CA ASN A 141 -4.10 6.74 -11.51
C ASN A 141 -5.08 5.98 -10.62
N ALA A 142 -4.68 5.73 -9.37
CA ALA A 142 -5.56 5.40 -8.25
C ALA A 142 -5.38 6.44 -7.15
N GLN A 143 -6.37 6.64 -6.30
CA GLN A 143 -6.24 7.53 -5.15
C GLN A 143 -7.23 7.18 -4.05
N TYR A 144 -6.80 7.35 -2.83
CA TYR A 144 -7.66 7.42 -1.66
C TYR A 144 -7.99 8.88 -1.30
N GLY A 145 -9.18 9.10 -0.75
CA GLY A 145 -9.60 10.42 -0.33
C GLY A 145 -10.65 10.42 0.77
N TYR A 146 -11.20 11.61 1.05
CA TYR A 146 -12.17 11.80 2.12
C TYR A 146 -13.51 11.13 1.79
N GLY A 147 -13.66 9.88 2.19
CA GLY A 147 -14.83 9.04 1.95
C GLY A 147 -14.82 8.30 0.62
N PHE A 148 -13.71 8.28 -0.11
CA PHE A 148 -13.64 7.61 -1.41
C PHE A 148 -12.30 6.92 -1.66
N LEU A 149 -12.36 5.89 -2.49
CA LEU A 149 -11.28 5.22 -3.18
C LEU A 149 -11.61 5.21 -4.67
N GLU A 150 -10.75 5.73 -5.52
CA GLU A 150 -10.95 5.75 -6.96
C GLU A 150 -9.89 4.92 -7.66
N LEU A 151 -10.34 3.99 -8.50
CA LEU A 151 -9.51 3.05 -9.24
C LEU A 151 -9.61 3.35 -10.74
N GLY A 152 -8.54 3.82 -11.31
CA GLY A 152 -8.43 4.13 -12.72
C GLY A 152 -7.94 2.96 -13.58
N SER A 153 -7.30 3.28 -14.69
CA SER A 153 -6.75 2.29 -15.63
C SER A 153 -5.54 2.87 -16.36
N GLN A 154 -4.47 2.08 -16.49
CA GLN A 154 -3.35 2.45 -17.35
C GLN A 154 -3.65 2.12 -18.82
N PHE A 155 -3.38 3.08 -19.70
CA PHE A 155 -3.40 2.86 -21.15
C PHE A 155 -2.00 2.49 -21.65
N VAL A 156 -1.85 1.30 -22.20
CA VAL A 156 -0.58 0.87 -22.79
C VAL A 156 -0.53 1.12 -24.30
N LYS A 157 0.71 1.21 -24.83
CA LYS A 157 0.94 1.60 -26.23
C LYS A 157 0.33 0.63 -27.27
N ASP A 158 0.06 -0.60 -26.91
CA ASP A 158 -0.56 -1.62 -27.75
C ASP A 158 -2.10 -1.50 -27.82
N GLY A 159 -2.67 -0.52 -27.12
CA GLY A 159 -4.11 -0.25 -27.09
C GLY A 159 -4.87 -1.01 -26.01
N ARG A 160 -4.18 -1.81 -25.17
CA ARG A 160 -4.82 -2.45 -24.02
C ARG A 160 -5.00 -1.45 -22.88
N THR A 161 -6.01 -1.71 -22.08
CA THR A 161 -6.27 -1.01 -20.83
C THR A 161 -6.00 -1.98 -19.68
N LEU A 162 -5.23 -1.55 -18.70
CA LEU A 162 -4.89 -2.31 -17.50
C LEU A 162 -5.66 -1.70 -16.32
N PRO A 163 -6.80 -2.30 -15.91
CA PRO A 163 -7.63 -1.72 -14.85
C PRO A 163 -7.00 -1.97 -13.47
N PHE A 164 -6.85 -0.90 -12.68
CA PHE A 164 -6.33 -0.98 -11.31
C PHE A 164 -7.31 -1.66 -10.35
N SER A 165 -8.58 -1.75 -10.74
CA SER A 165 -9.59 -2.56 -10.04
C SER A 165 -9.30 -4.06 -10.02
N LEU A 166 -8.35 -4.56 -10.84
CA LEU A 166 -7.89 -5.96 -10.85
C LEU A 166 -6.52 -6.15 -10.19
N ASP A 167 -5.96 -5.13 -9.58
CA ASP A 167 -4.66 -5.17 -8.92
C ASP A 167 -4.84 -5.10 -7.40
N PHE A 168 -4.49 -6.20 -6.72
CA PHE A 168 -4.61 -6.28 -5.26
C PHE A 168 -3.69 -5.27 -4.57
N ASP A 169 -2.44 -5.15 -5.05
CA ASP A 169 -1.43 -4.32 -4.41
C ASP A 169 -1.84 -2.85 -4.42
N ILE A 170 -2.37 -2.36 -5.55
CA ILE A 170 -2.87 -1.00 -5.67
C ILE A 170 -4.04 -0.76 -4.72
N ILE A 171 -5.04 -1.67 -4.72
CA ILE A 171 -6.22 -1.52 -3.86
C ILE A 171 -5.83 -1.54 -2.38
N ALA A 172 -4.98 -2.47 -1.98
CA ALA A 172 -4.51 -2.60 -0.61
C ALA A 172 -3.66 -1.40 -0.16
N HIS A 173 -2.83 -0.85 -1.06
CA HIS A 173 -2.07 0.36 -0.83
C HIS A 173 -2.98 1.56 -0.57
N GLU A 174 -3.97 1.79 -1.40
CA GLU A 174 -4.93 2.90 -1.23
C GLU A 174 -5.76 2.74 0.06
N VAL A 175 -6.10 1.51 0.45
CA VAL A 175 -6.72 1.23 1.76
C VAL A 175 -5.74 1.51 2.90
N GLY A 176 -4.43 1.34 2.69
CA GLY A 176 -3.38 1.72 3.63
C GLY A 176 -3.41 3.21 4.00
N HIS A 177 -3.61 4.09 3.02
CA HIS A 177 -3.83 5.53 3.30
C HIS A 177 -5.04 5.75 4.19
N ALA A 178 -6.14 5.00 3.97
CA ALA A 178 -7.32 5.07 4.84
C ALA A 178 -6.98 4.74 6.30
N PHE A 179 -6.11 3.75 6.54
CA PHE A 179 -5.70 3.36 7.88
C PHE A 179 -4.85 4.45 8.54
N VAL A 180 -3.87 5.01 7.83
CA VAL A 180 -3.04 6.08 8.37
C VAL A 180 -3.90 7.27 8.77
N TYR A 181 -4.81 7.73 7.91
CA TYR A 181 -5.71 8.84 8.25
C TYR A 181 -6.68 8.52 9.39
N SER A 182 -7.12 7.26 9.51
CA SER A 182 -8.12 6.86 10.49
C SER A 182 -7.53 6.55 11.87
N VAL A 183 -6.32 6.03 11.93
CA VAL A 183 -5.65 5.59 13.17
C VAL A 183 -4.68 6.64 13.67
N LEU A 184 -3.72 7.05 12.86
CA LEU A 184 -2.73 8.07 13.21
C LEU A 184 -3.34 9.47 13.18
N GLY A 185 -4.17 9.75 12.18
CA GLY A 185 -4.76 11.07 11.97
C GLY A 185 -3.90 11.96 11.06
N ILE A 186 -4.21 13.25 11.09
CA ILE A 186 -3.69 14.27 10.20
C ILE A 186 -2.95 15.32 11.03
N PRO A 187 -1.73 15.73 10.63
CA PRO A 187 -1.00 16.78 11.34
C PRO A 187 -1.78 18.08 11.43
N ASN A 188 -1.62 18.82 12.53
CA ASN A 188 -2.15 20.16 12.65
C ASN A 188 -1.49 21.09 11.63
N PRO A 189 -2.17 22.17 11.16
CA PRO A 189 -1.58 23.13 10.25
C PRO A 189 -0.27 23.70 10.78
N GLY A 190 0.80 23.57 10.00
CA GLY A 190 2.15 24.00 10.37
C GLY A 190 2.96 22.99 11.21
N ALA A 191 2.38 21.83 11.54
CA ALA A 191 3.07 20.73 12.21
C ALA A 191 3.45 19.59 11.25
N GLU A 192 3.31 19.78 9.95
CA GLU A 192 3.59 18.78 8.91
C GLU A 192 5.10 18.74 8.60
N PHE A 193 5.71 17.56 8.77
CA PHE A 193 7.06 17.28 8.28
C PHE A 193 7.00 16.54 6.92
N PRO A 194 8.04 16.71 6.07
CA PRO A 194 8.12 15.98 4.80
C PRO A 194 7.97 14.46 4.95
N GLU A 195 8.55 13.91 6.02
CA GLU A 195 8.52 12.49 6.30
C GLU A 195 7.10 11.96 6.59
N TYR A 196 6.15 12.80 7.02
CA TYR A 196 4.75 12.37 7.15
C TYR A 196 4.17 11.89 5.81
N LEU A 197 4.46 12.61 4.71
CA LEU A 197 4.01 12.21 3.37
C LEU A 197 4.68 10.91 2.93
N GLY A 198 6.00 10.80 3.13
CA GLY A 198 6.71 9.57 2.85
C GLY A 198 6.29 8.40 3.75
N PHE A 199 5.89 8.67 5.01
CA PHE A 199 5.32 7.66 5.91
C PHE A 199 3.98 7.13 5.40
N GLN A 200 3.11 8.01 4.89
CA GLN A 200 1.86 7.62 4.26
C GLN A 200 2.08 6.56 3.18
N GLU A 201 3.03 6.83 2.27
CA GLU A 201 3.37 5.93 1.18
C GLU A 201 4.02 4.63 1.69
N ALA A 202 5.00 4.74 2.60
CA ALA A 202 5.71 3.58 3.13
C ALA A 202 4.78 2.64 3.92
N PHE A 203 3.91 3.21 4.76
CA PHE A 203 2.96 2.42 5.53
C PHE A 203 1.93 1.73 4.62
N SER A 204 1.45 2.43 3.58
CA SER A 204 0.53 1.87 2.59
C SER A 204 1.17 0.72 1.80
N ASP A 205 2.46 0.82 1.44
CA ASP A 205 3.24 -0.28 0.86
C ASP A 205 3.31 -1.47 1.83
N CYS A 206 3.60 -1.23 3.11
CA CYS A 206 3.63 -2.28 4.12
C CYS A 206 2.24 -2.91 4.34
N VAL A 207 1.16 -2.13 4.23
CA VAL A 207 -0.21 -2.65 4.28
C VAL A 207 -0.45 -3.64 3.17
N SER A 208 -0.09 -3.30 1.94
CA SER A 208 -0.21 -4.20 0.79
C SER A 208 0.64 -5.46 0.96
N LEU A 209 1.92 -5.30 1.32
CA LEU A 209 2.86 -6.39 1.55
C LEU A 209 2.31 -7.44 2.56
N ILE A 210 1.94 -6.98 3.75
CA ILE A 210 1.46 -7.86 4.81
C ILE A 210 0.11 -8.50 4.43
N ALA A 211 -0.80 -7.74 3.81
CA ALA A 211 -2.09 -8.28 3.37
C ALA A 211 -1.92 -9.34 2.26
N ALA A 212 -1.01 -9.12 1.28
CA ALA A 212 -0.71 -10.10 0.24
C ALA A 212 -0.19 -11.42 0.82
N MET A 213 0.61 -11.37 1.88
CA MET A 213 1.12 -12.57 2.55
C MET A 213 0.02 -13.41 3.27
N HIS A 214 -1.24 -12.96 3.31
CA HIS A 214 -2.37 -13.74 3.78
C HIS A 214 -3.02 -14.60 2.69
N PHE A 215 -2.55 -14.51 1.44
CA PHE A 215 -2.91 -15.46 0.40
C PHE A 215 -1.95 -16.66 0.44
N PRO A 216 -2.47 -17.91 0.55
CA PRO A 216 -1.61 -19.09 0.55
C PRO A 216 -0.70 -19.20 -0.67
N SER A 217 -1.20 -18.82 -1.86
CA SER A 217 -0.43 -18.84 -3.09
C SER A 217 0.79 -17.92 -3.06
N VAL A 218 0.72 -16.79 -2.36
CA VAL A 218 1.86 -15.86 -2.19
C VAL A 218 2.99 -16.53 -1.42
N ILE A 219 2.67 -17.13 -0.28
CA ILE A 219 3.64 -17.84 0.57
C ILE A 219 4.29 -18.98 -0.21
N ASP A 220 3.45 -19.81 -0.87
CA ASP A 220 3.92 -20.94 -1.67
C ASP A 220 4.83 -20.50 -2.84
N ASN A 221 4.42 -19.46 -3.57
CA ASN A 221 5.19 -18.93 -4.70
C ASN A 221 6.52 -18.32 -4.24
N VAL A 222 6.48 -17.47 -3.22
CA VAL A 222 7.69 -16.83 -2.68
C VAL A 222 8.71 -17.89 -2.23
N LEU A 223 8.30 -18.88 -1.45
CA LEU A 223 9.20 -19.90 -0.97
C LEU A 223 9.66 -20.87 -2.08
N THR A 224 8.80 -21.16 -3.06
CA THR A 224 9.19 -21.97 -4.23
C THR A 224 10.26 -21.29 -5.09
N VAL A 225 10.17 -19.96 -5.25
CA VAL A 225 11.13 -19.19 -6.06
C VAL A 225 12.42 -18.90 -5.30
N THR A 226 12.33 -18.61 -4.00
CA THR A 226 13.44 -18.09 -3.20
C THR A 226 14.14 -19.16 -2.35
N HIS A 227 13.44 -20.26 -2.05
CA HIS A 227 13.82 -21.27 -1.05
C HIS A 227 14.14 -20.64 0.32
N GLY A 228 13.52 -19.49 0.62
CA GLY A 228 13.70 -18.73 1.86
C GLY A 228 14.69 -17.57 1.77
N ASN A 229 15.41 -17.40 0.66
CA ASN A 229 16.21 -16.20 0.43
C ASN A 229 15.34 -15.08 -0.11
N LEU A 230 14.67 -14.32 0.77
CA LEU A 230 13.72 -13.28 0.39
C LEU A 230 14.36 -12.06 -0.30
N TYR A 231 15.69 -11.92 -0.27
CA TYR A 231 16.41 -10.88 -1.03
C TYR A 231 16.49 -11.17 -2.53
N LEU A 232 16.24 -12.41 -2.98
CA LEU A 232 16.01 -12.68 -4.39
C LEU A 232 14.75 -11.99 -4.88
N ALA A 233 14.77 -11.58 -6.16
CA ALA A 233 13.58 -10.99 -6.78
C ALA A 233 12.40 -11.96 -6.71
N ASN A 234 11.36 -11.55 -5.99
CA ASN A 234 10.15 -12.32 -5.75
C ASN A 234 8.93 -11.39 -5.71
N GLN A 235 7.74 -11.96 -5.54
CA GLN A 235 6.49 -11.22 -5.50
C GLN A 235 6.43 -10.18 -4.37
N LEU A 236 7.02 -10.44 -3.20
CA LEU A 236 7.03 -9.51 -2.06
C LEU A 236 8.03 -8.37 -2.23
N SER A 237 9.06 -8.55 -3.06
CA SER A 237 10.09 -7.52 -3.25
C SER A 237 9.69 -6.40 -4.20
N ARG A 238 8.54 -6.52 -4.89
CA ARG A 238 8.08 -5.57 -5.91
C ARG A 238 6.61 -5.29 -5.76
N PHE A 239 6.26 -4.01 -5.68
CA PHE A 239 4.88 -3.54 -5.73
C PHE A 239 4.59 -2.98 -7.12
N SER A 240 3.45 -3.39 -7.67
CA SER A 240 2.93 -2.81 -8.91
C SER A 240 2.24 -1.50 -8.63
N GLU A 241 2.95 -0.39 -8.70
CA GLU A 241 2.30 0.89 -8.90
C GLU A 241 2.46 1.31 -10.36
N PHE A 242 1.36 1.29 -11.10
CA PHE A 242 1.28 1.84 -12.45
C PHE A 242 1.23 3.37 -12.37
N SER A 243 2.37 4.00 -12.09
CA SER A 243 2.47 5.44 -12.26
C SER A 243 2.75 5.77 -13.73
N PRO A 244 2.40 6.99 -14.20
CA PRO A 244 2.74 7.45 -15.56
C PRO A 244 4.23 7.35 -15.89
N HIS A 245 5.07 7.12 -14.89
CA HIS A 245 6.52 7.01 -15.00
C HIS A 245 7.07 5.60 -14.85
N ARG A 246 6.22 4.56 -14.74
CA ARG A 246 6.64 3.15 -14.59
C ARG A 246 7.60 2.91 -13.42
N GLN A 247 7.39 3.55 -12.29
CA GLN A 247 8.13 3.21 -11.09
C GLN A 247 7.48 1.98 -10.45
N ILE A 248 8.09 0.82 -10.65
CA ILE A 248 7.87 -0.33 -9.77
C ILE A 248 8.48 0.08 -8.44
N ARG A 249 7.69 0.13 -7.38
CA ARG A 249 8.23 0.28 -6.03
C ARG A 249 8.85 -1.03 -5.60
N GLU A 250 10.09 -0.98 -5.13
CA GLU A 250 10.80 -2.17 -4.66
C GLU A 250 10.86 -2.10 -3.13
N ALA A 251 10.23 -3.08 -2.45
CA ALA A 251 10.44 -3.25 -1.02
C ALA A 251 11.91 -3.56 -0.72
N ASN A 252 12.50 -4.48 -1.49
CA ASN A 252 13.92 -4.76 -1.45
C ASN A 252 14.73 -3.68 -2.20
N ASN A 253 14.70 -2.45 -1.69
CA ASN A 253 15.49 -1.34 -2.24
C ASN A 253 16.73 -1.06 -1.37
N LYS A 254 17.66 -0.26 -1.89
CA LYS A 254 18.89 0.17 -1.16
C LYS A 254 18.91 1.66 -0.85
N ARG A 255 17.74 2.33 -0.86
CA ARG A 255 17.66 3.75 -0.54
C ARG A 255 17.88 4.02 0.94
N THR A 256 18.49 5.16 1.23
CA THR A 256 18.76 5.63 2.57
C THR A 256 18.27 7.07 2.74
N MET A 257 18.09 7.53 3.97
CA MET A 257 17.73 8.93 4.24
C MET A 257 18.81 9.92 3.82
N ALA A 258 20.06 9.48 3.65
CA ALA A 258 21.12 10.33 3.10
C ALA A 258 20.82 10.78 1.65
N ASP A 259 20.10 9.96 0.87
CA ASP A 259 19.70 10.29 -0.51
C ASP A 259 18.74 11.50 -0.58
N PHE A 260 18.08 11.83 0.52
CA PHE A 260 17.04 12.86 0.63
C PHE A 260 17.43 14.03 1.56
N ALA A 261 18.60 13.99 2.17
CA ALA A 261 19.05 15.03 3.12
C ALA A 261 19.18 16.43 2.48
N ASP A 262 19.56 16.49 1.20
CA ASP A 262 19.67 17.74 0.45
C ASP A 262 18.35 18.20 -0.19
N GLY A 263 17.32 17.37 -0.16
CA GLY A 263 15.99 17.64 -0.70
C GLY A 263 15.36 16.47 -1.42
N TRP A 264 14.06 16.57 -1.64
CA TRP A 264 13.22 15.54 -2.29
C TRP A 264 12.21 16.16 -3.26
N THR A 265 11.69 15.36 -4.19
CA THR A 265 10.75 15.82 -5.24
C THR A 265 9.48 15.01 -5.32
N ASP A 266 9.46 13.84 -4.66
CA ASP A 266 8.42 12.83 -4.83
C ASP A 266 8.28 12.04 -3.52
N GLU A 267 7.10 12.00 -2.95
CA GLU A 267 6.76 11.32 -1.70
C GLU A 267 6.97 9.80 -1.80
N HIS A 268 6.71 9.21 -2.96
CA HIS A 268 6.94 7.79 -3.20
C HIS A 268 8.44 7.45 -3.20
N ALA A 269 9.28 8.36 -3.72
CA ALA A 269 10.72 8.17 -3.62
C ALA A 269 11.20 8.34 -2.16
N LEU A 270 10.61 9.30 -1.43
CA LEU A 270 10.94 9.57 -0.03
C LEU A 270 10.52 8.40 0.88
N SER A 271 9.49 7.62 0.53
CA SER A 271 9.04 6.45 1.31
C SER A 271 10.05 5.31 1.33
N GLN A 272 10.85 5.16 0.26
CA GLN A 272 11.67 3.96 0.03
C GLN A 272 12.63 3.59 1.17
N PRO A 273 13.31 4.53 1.87
CA PRO A 273 14.15 4.17 3.02
C PRO A 273 13.36 3.47 4.14
N LEU A 274 12.12 3.92 4.40
CA LEU A 274 11.28 3.35 5.44
C LEU A 274 10.67 2.02 5.01
N THR A 275 10.11 1.93 3.79
CA THR A 275 9.61 0.66 3.21
C THR A 275 10.71 -0.39 3.19
N GLY A 276 11.94 0.00 2.78
CA GLY A 276 13.09 -0.90 2.77
C GLY A 276 13.51 -1.37 4.15
N ALA A 277 13.51 -0.49 5.16
CA ALA A 277 13.82 -0.88 6.54
C ALA A 277 12.81 -1.89 7.09
N VAL A 278 11.51 -1.71 6.84
CA VAL A 278 10.47 -2.66 7.28
C VAL A 278 10.61 -4.00 6.54
N PHE A 279 10.96 -3.99 5.26
CA PHE A 279 11.23 -5.22 4.52
C PHE A 279 12.45 -5.96 5.07
N ASP A 280 13.55 -5.26 5.37
CA ASP A 280 14.74 -5.83 5.98
C ASP A 280 14.39 -6.46 7.35
N ILE A 281 13.60 -5.78 8.18
CA ILE A 281 13.10 -6.32 9.47
C ILE A 281 12.28 -7.60 9.24
N LEU A 282 11.41 -7.65 8.25
CA LEU A 282 10.62 -8.84 7.93
C LEU A 282 11.53 -10.04 7.57
N VAL A 283 12.55 -9.80 6.74
CA VAL A 283 13.51 -10.83 6.33
C VAL A 283 14.31 -11.33 7.54
N ASP A 284 14.79 -10.42 8.37
CA ASP A 284 15.62 -10.78 9.52
C ASP A 284 14.82 -11.50 10.63
N VAL A 285 13.57 -11.09 10.90
CA VAL A 285 12.66 -11.82 11.79
C VAL A 285 12.38 -13.23 11.27
N PHE A 286 12.21 -13.36 9.95
CA PHE A 286 12.06 -14.67 9.32
C PHE A 286 13.32 -15.53 9.49
N HIS A 287 14.52 -14.99 9.25
CA HIS A 287 15.78 -15.71 9.42
C HIS A 287 16.01 -16.12 10.89
N GLU A 288 15.75 -15.23 11.84
CA GLU A 288 15.80 -15.58 13.27
C GLU A 288 14.85 -16.73 13.62
N SER A 289 13.62 -16.71 13.06
CA SER A 289 12.67 -17.82 13.23
C SER A 289 13.20 -19.13 12.65
N LEU A 290 13.85 -19.10 11.48
CA LEU A 290 14.48 -20.28 10.87
C LEU A 290 15.61 -20.83 11.75
N VAL A 291 16.45 -19.95 12.30
CA VAL A 291 17.54 -20.36 13.22
C VAL A 291 16.98 -20.95 14.51
N ALA A 292 16.00 -20.28 15.13
CA ALA A 292 15.37 -20.74 16.38
C ALA A 292 14.71 -22.12 16.23
N ARG A 293 14.17 -22.42 15.05
CA ARG A 293 13.58 -23.71 14.69
C ARG A 293 14.64 -24.76 14.26
N GLY A 294 15.91 -24.36 14.16
CA GLY A 294 16.99 -25.24 13.66
C GLY A 294 16.86 -25.64 12.19
N LEU A 295 16.18 -24.82 11.39
CA LEU A 295 15.97 -25.02 9.95
C LEU A 295 17.17 -24.56 9.12
N ILE A 296 17.83 -23.49 9.56
CA ILE A 296 19.12 -23.01 9.06
C ILE A 296 20.10 -22.86 10.22
N SER A 297 21.41 -22.82 9.90
CA SER A 297 22.42 -22.58 10.92
C SER A 297 22.66 -21.07 11.14
N PRO A 298 23.20 -20.66 12.32
CA PRO A 298 23.61 -19.27 12.53
C PRO A 298 24.68 -18.79 11.52
N GLU A 299 25.48 -19.71 10.98
CA GLU A 299 26.46 -19.40 9.93
C GLU A 299 25.75 -19.05 8.61
N ALA A 300 24.61 -19.70 8.32
CA ALA A 300 23.79 -19.38 7.15
C ALA A 300 23.14 -18.00 7.24
N GLU A 301 22.66 -17.63 8.44
CA GLU A 301 22.16 -16.28 8.73
C GLU A 301 23.26 -15.22 8.53
N ASN A 302 24.47 -15.46 9.07
CA ASN A 302 25.60 -14.55 8.85
C ASN A 302 26.00 -14.42 7.36
N LEU A 303 25.82 -15.47 6.55
CA LEU A 303 26.02 -15.38 5.10
C LEU A 303 24.96 -14.50 4.42
N ALA A 304 23.72 -14.56 4.90
CA ALA A 304 22.64 -13.68 4.40
C ALA A 304 22.96 -12.21 4.67
N ASP A 305 23.37 -11.88 5.90
CA ASP A 305 23.84 -10.53 6.26
C ASP A 305 25.05 -10.08 5.40
N LEU A 306 25.98 -11.00 5.11
CA LEU A 306 27.15 -10.69 4.29
C LEU A 306 26.77 -10.46 2.82
N ALA A 307 25.82 -11.22 2.28
CA ALA A 307 25.39 -11.10 0.89
C ALA A 307 24.74 -9.75 0.57
N GLU A 308 24.17 -9.08 1.56
CA GLU A 308 23.65 -7.73 1.38
C GLU A 308 24.73 -6.69 1.04
N ILE A 309 25.97 -6.92 1.47
CA ILE A 309 27.10 -6.01 1.30
C ILE A 309 28.18 -6.52 0.36
N ASP A 310 28.25 -7.84 0.14
CA ASP A 310 29.22 -8.50 -0.74
C ASP A 310 28.52 -9.47 -1.71
N PRO A 311 28.38 -9.12 -2.99
CA PRO A 311 27.77 -10.00 -4.00
C PRO A 311 28.45 -11.37 -4.13
N ALA A 312 29.70 -11.53 -3.68
CA ALA A 312 30.37 -12.83 -3.71
C ALA A 312 29.77 -13.83 -2.72
N ALA A 313 29.02 -13.38 -1.72
CA ALA A 313 28.34 -14.23 -0.75
C ALA A 313 26.97 -14.73 -1.26
N GLU A 314 26.39 -14.15 -2.32
CA GLU A 314 25.05 -14.50 -2.82
C GLU A 314 24.94 -15.98 -3.23
N LEU A 315 25.90 -16.51 -4.02
CA LEU A 315 25.86 -17.91 -4.44
C LEU A 315 26.03 -18.89 -3.28
N PRO A 316 27.05 -18.77 -2.40
CA PRO A 316 27.16 -19.62 -1.21
C PRO A 316 25.93 -19.58 -0.31
N MET A 317 25.33 -18.41 -0.13
CA MET A 317 24.09 -18.24 0.64
C MET A 317 22.95 -19.03 0.00
N GLN A 318 22.72 -18.86 -1.31
CA GLN A 318 21.64 -19.56 -2.00
C GLN A 318 21.79 -21.09 -1.93
N GLU A 319 23.00 -21.62 -2.08
CA GLU A 319 23.26 -23.05 -1.94
C GLU A 319 22.88 -23.60 -0.55
N VAL A 320 23.06 -22.79 0.50
CA VAL A 320 22.64 -23.15 1.86
C VAL A 320 21.12 -23.17 1.98
N PHE A 321 20.44 -22.12 1.50
CA PHE A 321 18.98 -22.03 1.52
C PHE A 321 18.33 -23.16 0.70
N ASP A 322 18.82 -23.44 -0.50
CA ASP A 322 18.33 -24.53 -1.37
C ASP A 322 18.37 -25.88 -0.66
N ARG A 323 19.51 -26.17 -0.03
CA ARG A 323 19.72 -27.42 0.71
C ARG A 323 18.82 -27.52 1.93
N ASP A 324 18.71 -26.47 2.70
CA ASP A 324 18.00 -26.47 3.98
C ASP A 324 16.48 -26.42 3.78
N PHE A 325 16.00 -25.65 2.81
CA PHE A 325 14.60 -25.64 2.39
C PHE A 325 14.14 -27.04 1.92
N ALA A 326 14.94 -27.72 1.09
CA ALA A 326 14.61 -29.06 0.58
C ALA A 326 14.42 -30.11 1.70
N ARG A 327 14.96 -29.87 2.91
CA ARG A 327 14.82 -30.78 4.06
C ARG A 327 13.50 -30.63 4.81
N ASN A 328 12.98 -29.40 4.90
CA ASN A 328 11.75 -29.11 5.62
C ASN A 328 11.04 -27.86 5.08
N PRO A 329 10.44 -27.91 3.88
CA PRO A 329 9.71 -26.76 3.31
C PRO A 329 8.58 -26.24 4.22
N GLU A 330 7.87 -27.15 4.91
CA GLU A 330 6.76 -26.77 5.81
C GLU A 330 7.23 -25.91 6.98
N GLY A 331 8.41 -26.19 7.53
CA GLY A 331 9.00 -25.37 8.59
C GLY A 331 9.34 -23.94 8.11
N PHE A 332 9.74 -23.79 6.83
CA PHE A 332 9.96 -22.46 6.25
C PHE A 332 8.64 -21.70 6.07
N VAL A 333 7.56 -22.38 5.66
CA VAL A 333 6.22 -21.79 5.59
C VAL A 333 5.80 -21.28 6.96
N GLU A 334 5.90 -22.10 8.02
CA GLU A 334 5.55 -21.70 9.37
C GLU A 334 6.37 -20.49 9.86
N ALA A 335 7.69 -20.50 9.62
CA ALA A 335 8.58 -19.40 10.00
C ALA A 335 8.21 -18.08 9.27
N LEU A 336 7.85 -18.15 8.00
CA LEU A 336 7.45 -16.97 7.23
C LEU A 336 6.09 -16.43 7.67
N LEU A 337 5.14 -17.30 8.03
CA LEU A 337 3.86 -16.90 8.60
C LEU A 337 4.04 -16.23 9.97
N ASP A 338 4.93 -16.75 10.82
CA ASP A 338 5.25 -16.10 12.10
C ASP A 338 5.87 -14.72 11.89
N ALA A 339 6.84 -14.59 10.99
CA ALA A 339 7.47 -13.30 10.68
C ALA A 339 6.45 -12.28 10.16
N ARG A 340 5.55 -12.69 9.26
CA ARG A 340 4.43 -11.86 8.80
C ARG A 340 3.60 -11.33 9.98
N ASP A 341 3.19 -12.24 10.88
CA ASP A 341 2.28 -11.89 11.97
C ASP A 341 2.98 -11.01 13.03
N ILE A 342 4.26 -11.25 13.29
CA ILE A 342 5.08 -10.40 14.15
C ILE A 342 5.17 -8.99 13.55
N VAL A 343 5.64 -8.87 12.30
CA VAL A 343 5.84 -7.55 11.66
C VAL A 343 4.51 -6.82 11.48
N GLY A 344 3.44 -7.52 11.06
CA GLY A 344 2.10 -6.94 10.96
C GLY A 344 1.61 -6.36 12.29
N THR A 345 1.81 -7.08 13.39
CA THR A 345 1.47 -6.62 14.75
C THR A 345 2.30 -5.40 15.15
N TYR A 346 3.62 -5.44 14.91
CA TYR A 346 4.52 -4.31 15.24
C TYR A 346 4.16 -3.04 14.45
N LEU A 347 3.82 -3.17 13.19
CA LEU A 347 3.35 -2.05 12.36
C LEU A 347 2.04 -1.47 12.90
N ALA A 348 1.07 -2.31 13.25
CA ALA A 348 -0.22 -1.90 13.79
C ALA A 348 -0.07 -1.16 15.13
N GLU A 349 0.69 -1.71 16.06
CA GLU A 349 0.97 -1.11 17.36
C GLU A 349 1.79 0.19 17.21
N THR A 350 2.74 0.22 16.28
CA THR A 350 3.51 1.43 15.97
C THR A 350 2.60 2.53 15.44
N LEU A 351 1.73 2.21 14.46
CA LEU A 351 0.76 3.18 13.92
C LEU A 351 -0.13 3.77 15.02
N TRP A 352 -0.59 2.93 15.93
CA TRP A 352 -1.45 3.34 17.04
C TRP A 352 -0.76 4.24 18.06
N ALA A 353 0.54 4.03 18.30
CA ALA A 353 1.32 4.76 19.28
C ALA A 353 1.94 6.06 18.76
N LEU A 354 1.96 6.28 17.44
CA LEU A 354 2.51 7.49 16.81
C LEU A 354 1.57 8.69 16.98
N ALA A 355 2.17 9.88 16.84
CA ALA A 355 1.44 11.15 16.69
C ALA A 355 1.75 11.75 15.30
N PRO A 356 0.76 12.37 14.63
CA PRO A 356 0.98 12.87 13.27
C PRO A 356 1.79 14.17 13.22
N ASP A 357 1.76 14.98 14.29
CA ASP A 357 2.44 16.28 14.35
C ASP A 357 3.96 16.12 14.42
N PHE A 358 4.65 16.77 13.51
CA PHE A 358 6.12 16.76 13.39
C PHE A 358 6.72 15.35 13.23
N LEU A 359 5.95 14.42 12.67
CA LEU A 359 6.37 13.03 12.48
C LEU A 359 7.57 12.95 11.55
N ASP A 360 8.67 12.36 12.05
CA ASP A 360 9.82 11.94 11.26
C ASP A 360 10.02 10.41 11.32
N TYR A 361 10.84 9.86 10.43
CA TYR A 361 11.11 8.42 10.42
C TYR A 361 11.83 7.93 11.68
N GLY A 362 12.58 8.81 12.34
CA GLY A 362 13.18 8.49 13.63
C GLY A 362 12.13 8.26 14.72
N ASP A 363 10.98 8.95 14.66
CA ASP A 363 9.86 8.71 15.57
C ASP A 363 9.26 7.33 15.31
N VAL A 364 9.08 6.95 14.04
CA VAL A 364 8.61 5.61 13.68
C VAL A 364 9.53 4.53 14.24
N ALA A 365 10.84 4.66 14.03
CA ALA A 365 11.82 3.70 14.50
C ALA A 365 11.86 3.61 16.03
N ARG A 366 11.83 4.75 16.74
CA ARG A 366 11.80 4.78 18.21
C ARG A 366 10.52 4.19 18.77
N THR A 367 9.39 4.44 18.13
CA THR A 367 8.10 3.87 18.55
C THR A 367 8.07 2.37 18.35
N MET A 368 8.58 1.85 17.22
CA MET A 368 8.66 0.40 17.00
C MET A 368 9.58 -0.28 18.02
N LEU A 369 10.71 0.34 18.40
CA LEU A 369 11.57 -0.16 19.48
C LEU A 369 10.84 -0.17 20.83
N ALA A 370 10.03 0.84 21.12
CA ALA A 370 9.24 0.88 22.36
C ALA A 370 8.11 -0.17 22.36
N VAL A 371 7.52 -0.43 21.19
CA VAL A 371 6.57 -1.54 21.01
C VAL A 371 7.23 -2.87 21.30
N ASP A 372 8.44 -3.13 20.76
CA ASP A 372 9.20 -4.34 21.01
C ASP A 372 9.51 -4.52 22.52
N ASP A 373 10.01 -3.47 23.17
CA ASP A 373 10.27 -3.51 24.62
C ASP A 373 9.01 -3.85 25.42
N SER A 374 7.88 -3.28 25.04
CA SER A 374 6.58 -3.54 25.68
C SER A 374 6.05 -4.96 25.47
N MET A 375 6.22 -5.50 24.27
CA MET A 375 5.63 -6.79 23.86
C MET A 375 6.49 -7.99 24.26
N THR A 376 7.81 -7.87 24.09
CA THR A 376 8.76 -9.00 24.23
C THR A 376 9.85 -8.75 25.25
N GLY A 377 10.01 -7.51 25.74
CA GLY A 377 11.16 -7.11 26.57
C GLY A 377 12.39 -6.81 25.70
N GLY A 378 12.22 -6.49 24.41
CA GLY A 378 13.30 -6.06 23.52
C GLY A 378 13.97 -7.20 22.75
N GLU A 379 13.31 -8.32 22.55
CA GLU A 379 13.90 -9.48 21.85
C GLU A 379 14.32 -9.15 20.41
N LEU A 380 13.57 -8.28 19.70
CA LEU A 380 13.86 -7.87 18.34
C LEU A 380 14.57 -6.50 18.22
N SER A 381 14.85 -5.84 19.35
CA SER A 381 15.41 -4.48 19.36
C SER A 381 16.71 -4.36 18.56
N ARG A 382 17.55 -5.42 18.57
CA ARG A 382 18.81 -5.44 17.79
C ARG A 382 18.55 -5.38 16.29
N ILE A 383 17.60 -6.16 15.80
CA ILE A 383 17.19 -6.21 14.39
C ILE A 383 16.61 -4.85 14.00
N ILE A 384 15.57 -4.40 14.72
CA ILE A 384 14.86 -3.16 14.45
C ILE A 384 15.83 -1.97 14.42
N PHE A 385 16.71 -1.85 15.43
CA PHE A 385 17.68 -0.76 15.46
C PHE A 385 18.66 -0.83 14.29
N ARG A 386 19.23 -2.01 13.98
CA ARG A 386 20.22 -2.21 12.93
C ARG A 386 19.65 -1.79 11.56
N ASP A 387 18.45 -2.20 11.25
CA ASP A 387 17.88 -2.00 9.93
C ASP A 387 17.42 -0.56 9.71
N PHE A 388 16.86 0.08 10.71
CA PHE A 388 16.62 1.53 10.66
C PHE A 388 17.92 2.35 10.60
N ASP A 389 18.97 1.97 11.35
CA ASP A 389 20.26 2.67 11.32
C ASP A 389 20.98 2.49 9.97
N ARG A 390 20.90 1.28 9.37
CA ARG A 390 21.42 0.98 8.03
C ARG A 390 20.80 1.91 6.97
N ARG A 391 19.51 2.20 7.09
CA ARG A 391 18.77 3.14 6.21
C ARG A 391 19.03 4.61 6.55
N GLY A 392 19.85 4.91 7.57
CA GLY A 392 20.21 6.26 7.98
C GLY A 392 19.09 7.03 8.69
N ILE A 393 18.03 6.34 9.12
CA ILE A 393 16.82 6.92 9.71
C ILE A 393 17.13 7.65 11.03
N PHE A 394 18.09 7.17 11.82
CA PHE A 394 18.51 7.86 13.03
C PHE A 394 19.51 9.02 12.79
N ARG A 395 20.04 9.16 11.58
CA ARG A 395 21.14 10.08 11.27
C ARG A 395 20.73 11.24 10.39
N TYR A 396 19.74 11.08 9.55
CA TYR A 396 19.34 12.05 8.54
C TYR A 396 17.84 12.32 8.60
N ARG A 397 17.46 13.52 8.17
CA ARG A 397 16.07 13.94 7.94
C ARG A 397 15.92 14.38 6.49
N ALA A 398 14.69 14.35 5.99
CA ALA A 398 14.40 14.87 4.67
C ALA A 398 14.68 16.38 4.61
N GLY A 399 15.41 16.78 3.60
CA GLY A 399 15.60 18.18 3.26
C GLY A 399 14.34 18.84 2.70
N PRO A 400 14.46 20.08 2.18
CA PRO A 400 13.31 20.78 1.63
C PRO A 400 12.75 20.10 0.36
N ARG A 401 11.44 20.26 0.12
CA ARG A 401 10.84 19.82 -1.15
C ARG A 401 11.41 20.65 -2.30
N LEU A 402 11.99 19.95 -3.29
CA LEU A 402 12.56 20.59 -4.48
C LEU A 402 11.50 20.68 -5.57
N THR A 403 11.38 21.83 -6.23
CA THR A 403 10.52 21.95 -7.41
C THR A 403 11.12 21.17 -8.56
N LYS A 404 10.36 20.24 -9.16
CA LYS A 404 10.81 19.55 -10.40
C LYS A 404 11.19 20.61 -11.44
N PRO A 405 12.39 20.58 -12.06
CA PRO A 405 12.71 21.50 -13.14
C PRO A 405 11.68 21.32 -14.23
N ASN A 406 11.05 22.44 -14.61
CA ASN A 406 9.96 22.48 -15.60
C ASN A 406 10.45 21.79 -16.88
N ARG A 407 10.12 20.52 -17.10
CA ARG A 407 10.30 19.83 -18.38
C ARG A 407 9.39 20.57 -19.37
N LYS A 408 10.01 21.35 -20.26
CA LYS A 408 9.29 21.99 -21.36
C LYS A 408 8.42 20.92 -22.02
N SER A 409 7.13 20.97 -21.72
CA SER A 409 6.14 20.24 -22.46
C SER A 409 6.18 20.84 -23.88
N HIS A 410 6.50 20.03 -24.89
CA HIS A 410 6.20 20.37 -26.25
C HIS A 410 4.68 20.34 -26.41
N VAL A 411 4.01 21.38 -25.99
CA VAL A 411 2.62 21.65 -26.31
C VAL A 411 2.66 22.56 -27.54
N HIS A 412 1.98 22.15 -28.57
CA HIS A 412 1.70 22.95 -29.75
C HIS A 412 1.26 24.37 -29.36
N GLU A 413 1.94 25.37 -29.93
CA GLU A 413 1.57 26.77 -29.84
C GLU A 413 0.15 26.98 -30.39
N GLY A 414 -0.75 27.35 -29.51
CA GLY A 414 -2.11 27.71 -29.87
C GLY A 414 -2.79 28.48 -28.74
N ARG A 415 -2.62 29.82 -28.75
CA ARG A 415 -3.30 30.83 -27.95
C ARG A 415 -2.95 31.00 -26.49
N THR A 416 -2.23 32.08 -26.27
CA THR A 416 -1.91 32.72 -24.99
C THR A 416 -3.14 33.13 -24.19
N ALA A 417 -3.51 32.33 -23.20
CA ALA A 417 -4.11 32.86 -21.98
C ALA A 417 -2.95 33.04 -20.99
N ARG A 418 -2.77 34.24 -20.46
CA ARG A 418 -1.83 34.51 -19.37
C ARG A 418 -2.22 33.63 -18.18
N PRO A 419 -1.31 32.83 -17.61
CA PRO A 419 -1.56 32.18 -16.34
C PRO A 419 -1.65 33.29 -15.28
N LEU A 420 -2.70 33.26 -14.48
CA LEU A 420 -2.67 33.87 -13.17
C LEU A 420 -1.50 33.23 -12.41
N ASP A 421 -0.74 34.06 -11.76
CA ASP A 421 0.51 33.78 -11.09
C ASP A 421 0.40 32.50 -10.20
N GLN A 422 0.84 31.35 -10.72
CA GLN A 422 0.90 30.07 -10.01
C GLN A 422 1.91 30.11 -8.83
N ALA A 423 2.57 31.26 -8.63
CA ALA A 423 3.55 31.45 -7.57
C ALA A 423 2.96 31.54 -6.16
N HIS A 424 1.61 31.52 -6.01
CA HIS A 424 0.95 31.69 -4.72
C HIS A 424 -0.06 30.59 -4.33
N LEU A 425 -0.26 29.58 -5.17
CA LEU A 425 -0.93 28.37 -4.72
C LEU A 425 0.19 27.33 -4.52
N PRO A 426 0.48 26.92 -3.30
CA PRO A 426 1.35 25.79 -3.06
C PRO A 426 0.83 24.60 -3.86
N ASP A 427 1.74 23.76 -4.35
CA ASP A 427 1.40 22.46 -4.93
C ASP A 427 0.71 21.69 -3.80
N MET A 428 -0.62 21.77 -3.79
CA MET A 428 -1.43 21.35 -2.64
C MET A 428 -1.34 19.84 -2.53
N SER A 429 -0.70 19.37 -1.47
CA SER A 429 -0.73 17.98 -1.07
C SER A 429 -2.19 17.51 -0.95
N TYR A 430 -2.41 16.20 -1.07
CA TYR A 430 -3.74 15.62 -0.81
C TYR A 430 -4.31 16.10 0.54
N PHE A 431 -3.45 16.28 1.51
CA PHE A 431 -3.71 16.80 2.84
C PHE A 431 -4.30 18.23 2.82
N GLU A 432 -3.71 19.16 2.06
CA GLU A 432 -4.23 20.51 1.91
C GLU A 432 -5.59 20.52 1.21
N LYS A 433 -5.77 19.62 0.21
CA LYS A 433 -7.07 19.40 -0.44
C LYS A 433 -8.13 18.91 0.55
N TYR A 434 -7.74 18.01 1.45
CA TYR A 434 -8.60 17.51 2.53
C TYR A 434 -8.98 18.60 3.52
N TRP A 435 -8.01 19.41 3.96
CA TRP A 435 -8.23 20.51 4.91
C TRP A 435 -9.15 21.58 4.35
N MET A 436 -8.97 21.97 3.10
CA MET A 436 -9.84 22.96 2.44
C MET A 436 -11.28 22.46 2.29
N SER A 437 -11.48 21.15 2.09
CA SER A 437 -12.82 20.57 2.05
C SER A 437 -13.53 20.56 3.41
N ARG A 438 -12.78 20.56 4.51
CA ARG A 438 -13.31 20.45 5.88
C ARG A 438 -13.46 21.81 6.59
N SER A 439 -12.63 22.78 6.26
CA SER A 439 -12.62 24.07 6.97
C SER A 439 -13.77 24.99 6.59
N GLY A 440 -14.56 24.66 5.55
CA GLY A 440 -15.60 25.55 5.05
C GLY A 440 -15.06 26.96 4.68
N ALA A 441 -13.75 27.03 4.44
CA ALA A 441 -13.12 28.27 4.05
C ALA A 441 -13.67 28.67 2.68
N ASP A 442 -14.52 29.66 2.68
CA ASP A 442 -14.86 30.41 1.48
C ASP A 442 -13.56 30.93 0.88
N LEU A 443 -13.19 30.40 -0.29
CA LEU A 443 -12.16 30.97 -1.14
C LEU A 443 -12.71 32.17 -1.89
#